data_e491844144beee343cd48b378080e637
#
_entry.id   e491844144beee343cd48b378080e637
#
_cell.length_a   1.000
_cell.length_b   1.000
_cell.length_c   1.000
_cell.angle_alpha   90.00
_cell.angle_beta   90.00
_cell.angle_gamma   90.00
#
_symmetry.space_group_name_H-M   'P 1'
#
loop_
_entity.id
_entity.type
_entity.pdbx_description
1 polymer ?
#
loop_
_entity_poly.entity_id
_entity_poly.type
_entity_poly.pdbx_seq_one_letter_code
_entity_poly.pdbx_strand_id
1 'polypeptide(L)'
;MGKFNLTLLKDCKIEIFALISLLAIQFILFGNLLSGVVGTLIALLLSLVMLVKKEEVIKKLKDKQASYSFFLCFIKGIEDNVGVKASYESASRYLVSHQEIIPYEELDSNHNLLLYDFQKYFNFILLKDQNNEAQILFYRPLMEEVKLKLHLLEEDIAKIKKRYLYLMLFLLALLLLLVTFTSMQNMKEVFTSSIYFMASAFLLSLLAPCYFFMEYQSYRGILNA
;
A
#
# COMPACT_ATOMS: atom_id res chain seq x y z
N MET A 1 18.87 3.15 -12.25
CA MET A 1 17.88 2.28 -12.88
C MET A 1 17.62 1.11 -11.92
N GLY A 2 16.52 1.18 -11.14
CA GLY A 2 16.18 0.15 -10.17
C GLY A 2 15.88 -1.18 -10.87
N LYS A 3 16.40 -2.26 -10.35
CA LYS A 3 16.06 -3.62 -10.79
C LYS A 3 14.54 -3.78 -10.63
N PHE A 4 13.86 -3.99 -11.74
CA PHE A 4 12.43 -4.31 -11.79
C PHE A 4 12.23 -5.62 -11.00
N ASN A 5 11.75 -5.53 -9.78
CA ASN A 5 11.66 -6.67 -8.88
C ASN A 5 10.42 -7.49 -9.26
N LEU A 6 10.61 -8.61 -9.95
CA LEU A 6 9.53 -9.53 -10.35
C LEU A 6 8.69 -10.05 -9.18
N THR A 7 9.20 -9.95 -7.94
CA THR A 7 8.45 -10.30 -6.73
C THR A 7 7.29 -9.34 -6.44
N LEU A 8 7.42 -8.05 -6.84
CA LEU A 8 6.34 -7.05 -6.76
C LEU A 8 5.12 -7.45 -7.61
N LEU A 9 5.35 -8.10 -8.75
CA LEU A 9 4.27 -8.59 -9.63
C LEU A 9 3.43 -9.71 -9.02
N LYS A 10 3.96 -10.45 -8.03
CA LYS A 10 3.21 -11.54 -7.38
C LYS A 10 2.09 -11.05 -6.47
N ASP A 11 2.29 -9.93 -5.80
CA ASP A 11 1.31 -9.36 -4.85
C ASP A 11 0.22 -8.55 -5.57
N CYS A 12 0.49 -8.07 -6.80
CA CYS A 12 -0.40 -7.24 -7.62
C CYS A 12 -1.14 -7.98 -8.73
N LYS A 13 -1.28 -9.30 -8.66
CA LYS A 13 -1.87 -10.11 -9.75
C LYS A 13 -3.27 -9.63 -10.19
N ILE A 14 -4.12 -9.30 -9.23
CA ILE A 14 -5.50 -8.87 -9.49
C ILE A 14 -5.49 -7.50 -10.17
N GLU A 15 -4.64 -6.59 -9.72
CA GLU A 15 -4.53 -5.21 -10.24
C GLU A 15 -3.92 -5.19 -11.65
N ILE A 16 -2.92 -6.03 -11.90
CA ILE A 16 -2.34 -6.19 -13.24
C ILE A 16 -3.34 -6.81 -14.18
N PHE A 17 -4.09 -7.82 -13.74
CA PHE A 17 -5.14 -8.42 -14.55
C PHE A 17 -6.23 -7.40 -14.88
N ALA A 18 -6.64 -6.60 -13.91
CA ALA A 18 -7.61 -5.52 -14.12
C ALA A 18 -7.08 -4.44 -15.07
N LEU A 19 -5.82 -4.05 -14.93
CA LEU A 19 -5.18 -3.09 -15.83
C LEU A 19 -5.15 -3.62 -17.27
N ILE A 20 -4.72 -4.87 -17.46
CA ILE A 20 -4.70 -5.52 -18.79
C ILE A 20 -6.12 -5.59 -19.37
N SER A 21 -7.10 -5.95 -18.55
CA SER A 21 -8.50 -6.03 -18.99
C SER A 21 -9.04 -4.66 -19.40
N LEU A 22 -8.79 -3.62 -18.61
CA LEU A 22 -9.16 -2.24 -18.90
C LEU A 22 -8.54 -1.76 -20.22
N LEU A 23 -7.26 -2.00 -20.42
CA LEU A 23 -6.53 -1.60 -21.62
C LEU A 23 -6.97 -2.40 -22.85
N ALA A 24 -7.23 -3.71 -22.69
CA ALA A 24 -7.76 -4.54 -23.77
C ALA A 24 -9.14 -4.07 -24.25
N ILE A 25 -10.03 -3.74 -23.29
CA ILE A 25 -11.36 -3.21 -23.60
C ILE A 25 -11.24 -1.85 -24.31
N GLN A 26 -10.37 -0.97 -23.84
CA GLN A 26 -10.11 0.33 -24.48
C GLN A 26 -9.55 0.15 -25.89
N PHE A 27 -8.64 -0.80 -26.10
CA PHE A 27 -8.08 -1.10 -27.42
C PHE A 27 -9.14 -1.65 -28.38
N ILE A 28 -10.06 -2.51 -27.91
CA ILE A 28 -11.18 -3.03 -28.72
C ILE A 28 -12.10 -1.88 -29.15
N LEU A 29 -12.39 -0.95 -28.23
CA LEU A 29 -13.28 0.18 -28.51
C LEU A 29 -12.66 1.19 -29.48
N PHE A 30 -11.36 1.48 -29.33
CA PHE A 30 -10.70 2.62 -29.95
C PHE A 30 -9.48 2.28 -30.81
N GLY A 31 -9.14 0.99 -30.97
CA GLY A 31 -7.92 0.52 -31.63
C GLY A 31 -7.80 0.91 -33.12
N ASN A 32 -8.90 1.28 -33.75
CA ASN A 32 -8.93 1.76 -35.14
C ASN A 32 -8.54 3.26 -35.24
N LEU A 33 -8.41 3.97 -34.14
CA LEU A 33 -8.07 5.39 -34.09
C LEU A 33 -6.65 5.55 -33.56
N LEU A 34 -5.81 6.28 -34.28
CA LEU A 34 -4.42 6.58 -33.86
C LEU A 34 -4.41 7.19 -32.44
N SER A 35 -5.35 8.07 -32.14
CA SER A 35 -5.54 8.69 -30.82
C SER A 35 -5.84 7.67 -29.72
N GLY A 36 -6.61 6.62 -30.01
CA GLY A 36 -6.91 5.54 -29.08
C GLY A 36 -5.69 4.70 -28.76
N VAL A 37 -4.88 4.35 -29.75
CA VAL A 37 -3.62 3.62 -29.55
C VAL A 37 -2.61 4.42 -28.73
N VAL A 38 -2.40 5.69 -29.08
CA VAL A 38 -1.50 6.57 -28.34
C VAL A 38 -2.00 6.81 -26.91
N GLY A 39 -3.30 7.05 -26.74
CA GLY A 39 -3.92 7.21 -25.41
C GLY A 39 -3.74 5.98 -24.52
N THR A 40 -3.96 4.77 -25.06
CA THR A 40 -3.76 3.51 -24.30
C THR A 40 -2.31 3.28 -23.92
N LEU A 41 -1.35 3.60 -24.77
CA LEU A 41 0.09 3.48 -24.45
C LEU A 41 0.50 4.47 -23.34
N ILE A 42 0.06 5.71 -23.41
CA ILE A 42 0.31 6.72 -22.36
C ILE A 42 -0.33 6.27 -21.03
N ALA A 43 -1.58 5.81 -21.09
CA ALA A 43 -2.29 5.32 -19.90
C ALA A 43 -1.59 4.12 -19.25
N LEU A 44 -1.07 3.20 -20.06
CA LEU A 44 -0.30 2.05 -19.58
C LEU A 44 0.97 2.51 -18.85
N LEU A 45 1.76 3.38 -19.44
CA LEU A 45 2.99 3.88 -18.83
C LEU A 45 2.72 4.61 -17.52
N LEU A 46 1.72 5.51 -17.49
CA LEU A 46 1.34 6.23 -16.28
C LEU A 46 0.82 5.30 -15.19
N SER A 47 0.00 4.31 -15.55
CA SER A 47 -0.53 3.32 -14.59
C SER A 47 0.58 2.47 -13.98
N LEU A 48 1.56 2.04 -14.77
CA LEU A 48 2.72 1.29 -14.26
C LEU A 48 3.55 2.11 -13.29
N VAL A 49 3.81 3.39 -13.59
CA VAL A 49 4.53 4.29 -12.68
C VAL A 49 3.77 4.47 -11.36
N MET A 50 2.45 4.65 -11.42
CA MET A 50 1.64 4.79 -10.20
C MET A 50 1.59 3.50 -9.39
N LEU A 51 1.53 2.35 -10.06
CA LEU A 51 1.54 1.04 -9.40
C LEU A 51 2.86 0.81 -8.64
N VAL A 52 4.01 1.14 -9.23
CA VAL A 52 5.31 1.04 -8.56
C VAL A 52 5.36 1.95 -7.33
N LYS A 53 4.91 3.21 -7.45
CA LYS A 53 4.86 4.15 -6.31
C LYS A 53 3.92 3.67 -5.20
N LYS A 54 2.78 3.08 -5.55
CA LYS A 54 1.85 2.49 -4.60
C LYS A 54 2.51 1.37 -3.80
N GLU A 55 3.22 0.47 -4.48
CA GLU A 55 3.92 -0.65 -3.83
C GLU A 55 4.99 -0.18 -2.83
N GLU A 56 5.73 0.88 -3.16
CA GLU A 56 6.69 1.48 -2.22
C GLU A 56 6.00 1.97 -0.94
N VAL A 57 4.81 2.59 -1.07
CA VAL A 57 4.03 3.06 0.09
C VAL A 57 3.46 1.89 0.88
N ILE A 58 2.93 0.88 0.21
CA ILE A 58 2.42 -0.34 0.87
C ILE A 58 3.54 -1.04 1.64
N LYS A 59 4.75 -1.11 1.08
CA LYS A 59 5.91 -1.65 1.79
C LYS A 59 6.18 -0.89 3.08
N LYS A 60 6.23 0.45 3.03
CA LYS A 60 6.42 1.29 4.22
C LYS A 60 5.30 1.12 5.25
N LEU A 61 4.05 0.91 4.81
CA LEU A 61 2.94 0.63 5.71
C LEU A 61 3.08 -0.74 6.39
N LYS A 62 3.56 -1.77 5.66
CA LYS A 62 3.89 -3.07 6.25
C LYS A 62 5.04 -2.96 7.26
N ASP A 63 6.05 -2.14 6.96
CA ASP A 63 7.16 -1.86 7.88
C ASP A 63 6.64 -1.15 9.16
N LYS A 64 5.72 -0.19 9.02
CA LYS A 64 5.06 0.49 10.16
C LYS A 64 4.24 -0.50 11.00
N GLN A 65 3.48 -1.38 10.35
CA GLN A 65 2.71 -2.44 11.02
C GLN A 65 3.60 -3.43 11.78
N ALA A 66 4.69 -3.87 11.15
CA ALA A 66 5.68 -4.75 11.77
C ALA A 66 6.33 -4.10 12.99
N SER A 67 6.65 -2.81 12.92
CA SER A 67 7.20 -2.04 14.01
C SER A 67 6.24 -1.94 15.19
N TYR A 68 4.94 -1.73 14.93
CA TYR A 68 3.93 -1.69 15.99
C TYR A 68 3.73 -3.07 16.63
N SER A 69 3.74 -4.13 15.83
CA SER A 69 3.64 -5.51 16.32
C SER A 69 4.85 -5.90 17.17
N PHE A 70 6.07 -5.50 16.73
CA PHE A 70 7.29 -5.65 17.51
C PHE A 70 7.16 -4.97 18.85
N PHE A 71 6.82 -3.68 18.86
CA PHE A 71 6.77 -2.90 20.08
C PHE A 71 5.70 -3.40 21.05
N LEU A 72 4.55 -3.85 20.53
CA LEU A 72 3.50 -4.48 21.33
C LEU A 72 3.99 -5.77 22.01
N CYS A 73 4.66 -6.64 21.24
CA CYS A 73 5.22 -7.89 21.78
C CYS A 73 6.31 -7.62 22.82
N PHE A 74 7.16 -6.63 22.56
CA PHE A 74 8.23 -6.20 23.45
C PHE A 74 7.69 -5.73 24.80
N ILE A 75 6.72 -4.79 24.80
CA ILE A 75 6.12 -4.27 26.05
C ILE A 75 5.39 -5.38 26.80
N LYS A 76 4.66 -6.22 26.10
CA LYS A 76 3.96 -7.34 26.72
C LYS A 76 4.92 -8.28 27.44
N GLY A 77 6.05 -8.61 26.83
CA GLY A 77 7.08 -9.44 27.46
C GLY A 77 7.64 -8.81 28.75
N ILE A 78 7.80 -7.48 28.77
CA ILE A 78 8.24 -6.78 29.98
C ILE A 78 7.15 -6.78 31.06
N GLU A 79 5.88 -6.56 30.69
CA GLU A 79 4.74 -6.64 31.61
C GLU A 79 4.62 -8.03 32.24
N ASP A 80 4.87 -9.07 31.44
CA ASP A 80 4.88 -10.48 31.89
C ASP A 80 6.14 -10.87 32.71
N ASN A 81 7.01 -9.91 33.06
CA ASN A 81 8.27 -10.08 33.81
C ASN A 81 9.29 -11.03 33.14
N VAL A 82 9.28 -11.13 31.84
CA VAL A 82 10.24 -11.97 31.08
C VAL A 82 11.64 -11.33 31.04
N GLY A 83 11.74 -10.04 31.32
CA GLY A 83 12.96 -9.22 31.21
C GLY A 83 13.12 -8.57 29.86
N VAL A 84 13.85 -7.45 29.82
CA VAL A 84 13.94 -6.58 28.62
C VAL A 84 14.65 -7.28 27.47
N LYS A 85 15.78 -7.96 27.73
CA LYS A 85 16.54 -8.70 26.72
C LYS A 85 15.70 -9.81 26.06
N ALA A 86 15.09 -10.69 26.87
CA ALA A 86 14.31 -11.80 26.34
C ALA A 86 13.03 -11.32 25.62
N SER A 87 12.44 -10.22 26.09
CA SER A 87 11.31 -9.57 25.40
C SER A 87 11.71 -9.00 24.03
N TYR A 88 12.90 -8.39 23.94
CA TYR A 88 13.46 -7.91 22.68
C TYR A 88 13.72 -9.04 21.69
N GLU A 89 14.40 -10.10 22.12
CA GLU A 89 14.69 -11.26 21.28
C GLU A 89 13.39 -11.96 20.77
N SER A 90 12.37 -12.04 21.61
CA SER A 90 11.06 -12.57 21.25
C SER A 90 10.35 -11.69 20.22
N ALA A 91 10.38 -10.36 20.41
CA ALA A 91 9.74 -9.39 19.56
C ALA A 91 10.46 -9.20 18.22
N SER A 92 11.78 -9.36 18.17
CA SER A 92 12.61 -9.15 16.98
C SER A 92 12.15 -9.96 15.77
N ARG A 93 11.45 -11.06 15.96
CA ARG A 93 10.84 -11.90 14.91
C ARG A 93 9.92 -11.10 13.98
N TYR A 94 9.25 -10.06 14.47
CA TYR A 94 8.38 -9.21 13.65
C TYR A 94 9.16 -8.30 12.71
N LEU A 95 10.43 -8.04 12.98
CA LEU A 95 11.29 -7.16 12.19
C LEU A 95 12.18 -7.89 11.18
N VAL A 96 12.37 -9.20 11.31
CA VAL A 96 13.31 -10.02 10.48
C VAL A 96 13.15 -9.80 8.97
N SER A 97 11.90 -9.63 8.50
CA SER A 97 11.62 -9.44 7.07
C SER A 97 11.67 -7.98 6.62
N HIS A 98 11.85 -7.03 7.54
CA HIS A 98 11.70 -5.59 7.30
C HIS A 98 12.99 -4.80 7.52
N GLN A 99 13.81 -5.21 8.48
CA GLN A 99 15.07 -4.56 8.79
C GLN A 99 16.09 -5.55 9.36
N GLU A 100 17.36 -5.17 9.34
CA GLU A 100 18.43 -5.93 9.97
C GLU A 100 18.25 -5.92 11.48
N ILE A 101 18.34 -7.10 12.11
CA ILE A 101 18.19 -7.24 13.56
C ILE A 101 19.56 -7.06 14.20
N ILE A 102 19.63 -6.11 15.12
CA ILE A 102 20.82 -5.84 15.90
C ILE A 102 20.75 -6.70 17.16
N PRO A 103 21.83 -7.40 17.56
CA PRO A 103 21.88 -8.10 18.83
C PRO A 103 21.60 -7.16 20.00
N TYR A 104 20.91 -7.65 21.05
CA TYR A 104 20.56 -6.80 22.19
C TYR A 104 21.78 -6.15 22.86
N GLU A 105 22.90 -6.85 22.90
CA GLU A 105 24.17 -6.39 23.49
C GLU A 105 24.80 -5.19 22.74
N GLU A 106 24.48 -5.05 21.47
CA GLU A 106 24.94 -3.95 20.60
C GLU A 106 23.95 -2.78 20.54
N LEU A 107 22.78 -2.94 21.19
CA LEU A 107 21.77 -1.89 21.26
C LEU A 107 22.21 -0.80 22.23
N ASP A 108 22.55 0.35 21.69
CA ASP A 108 22.72 1.58 22.47
C ASP A 108 21.39 2.37 22.48
N SER A 109 21.17 3.17 23.51
CA SER A 109 20.01 4.07 23.65
C SER A 109 19.84 5.05 22.47
N ASN A 110 20.91 5.24 21.69
CA ASN A 110 20.92 6.07 20.48
C ASN A 110 20.66 5.30 19.20
N HIS A 111 20.48 3.98 19.27
CA HIS A 111 20.20 3.17 18.08
C HIS A 111 18.79 3.42 17.59
N ASN A 112 18.66 3.87 16.34
CA ASN A 112 17.38 4.14 15.72
C ASN A 112 16.88 2.87 14.97
N LEU A 113 16.19 2.00 15.69
CA LEU A 113 15.28 1.05 15.04
C LEU A 113 14.16 1.88 14.41
N LEU A 114 13.71 1.49 13.22
CA LEU A 114 12.59 2.17 12.53
C LEU A 114 11.26 1.87 13.24
N LEU A 115 11.08 2.34 14.47
CA LEU A 115 9.88 2.09 15.29
C LEU A 115 8.84 3.23 15.20
N TYR A 116 9.01 4.16 14.26
CA TYR A 116 8.09 5.28 14.03
C TYR A 116 7.77 6.04 15.34
N ASP A 117 6.48 6.11 15.70
CA ASP A 117 6.02 6.88 16.87
C ASP A 117 6.56 6.35 18.21
N PHE A 118 6.96 5.08 18.26
CA PHE A 118 7.36 4.40 19.50
C PHE A 118 8.87 4.37 19.75
N GLN A 119 9.69 4.94 18.87
CA GLN A 119 11.14 4.96 19.02
C GLN A 119 11.59 5.61 20.34
N LYS A 120 10.97 6.71 20.72
CA LYS A 120 11.31 7.42 21.97
C LYS A 120 11.01 6.57 23.21
N TYR A 121 9.89 5.86 23.21
CA TYR A 121 9.53 4.99 24.33
C TYR A 121 10.45 3.77 24.41
N PHE A 122 10.82 3.20 23.28
CA PHE A 122 11.78 2.10 23.22
C PHE A 122 13.13 2.50 23.78
N ASN A 123 13.70 3.62 23.33
CA ASN A 123 14.98 4.15 23.83
C ASN A 123 14.92 4.44 25.34
N PHE A 124 13.80 4.98 25.81
CA PHE A 124 13.58 5.24 27.23
C PHE A 124 13.59 3.94 28.07
N ILE A 125 12.97 2.87 27.58
CA ILE A 125 12.93 1.57 28.25
C ILE A 125 14.33 0.98 28.32
N LEU A 126 15.08 1.00 27.21
CA LEU A 126 16.48 0.52 27.17
C LEU A 126 17.36 1.28 28.18
N LEU A 127 17.24 2.60 28.22
CA LEU A 127 18.04 3.43 29.13
C LEU A 127 17.71 3.14 30.61
N LYS A 128 16.45 2.85 30.92
CA LYS A 128 16.04 2.46 32.28
C LYS A 128 16.50 1.05 32.67
N ASP A 129 16.47 0.10 31.72
CA ASP A 129 16.98 -1.24 31.95
C ASP A 129 18.48 -1.21 32.28
N GLN A 130 19.26 -0.42 31.53
CA GLN A 130 20.68 -0.22 31.80
C GLN A 130 20.95 0.37 33.20
N ASN A 131 20.04 1.16 33.76
CA ASN A 131 20.13 1.78 35.08
C ASN A 131 19.46 0.98 36.22
N ASN A 132 18.95 -0.24 35.94
CA ASN A 132 18.19 -1.07 36.88
C ASN A 132 16.95 -0.38 37.52
N GLU A 133 16.38 0.61 36.85
CA GLU A 133 15.20 1.38 37.30
C GLU A 133 13.89 0.93 36.61
N ALA A 134 13.66 -0.34 36.41
CA ALA A 134 12.46 -0.85 35.73
C ALA A 134 11.19 -0.54 36.54
N GLN A 135 10.48 0.53 36.19
CA GLN A 135 9.17 0.84 36.75
C GLN A 135 8.04 0.27 35.88
N ILE A 136 7.32 -0.69 36.42
CA ILE A 136 6.24 -1.45 35.78
C ILE A 136 4.98 -0.59 35.47
N LEU A 137 4.80 0.55 36.11
CA LEU A 137 3.57 1.36 36.09
C LEU A 137 3.23 2.03 34.75
N PHE A 138 4.18 2.14 33.83
CA PHE A 138 3.97 2.90 32.57
C PHE A 138 3.59 2.03 31.36
N TYR A 139 3.72 0.72 31.44
CA TYR A 139 3.61 -0.13 30.25
C TYR A 139 2.18 -0.40 29.81
N ARG A 140 1.25 -0.48 30.74
CA ARG A 140 -0.15 -0.82 30.44
C ARG A 140 -0.87 0.21 29.56
N PRO A 141 -0.87 1.51 29.88
CA PRO A 141 -1.45 2.51 29.01
C PRO A 141 -0.73 2.62 27.66
N LEU A 142 0.58 2.44 27.64
CA LEU A 142 1.36 2.42 26.39
C LEU A 142 1.00 1.21 25.51
N MET A 143 0.79 0.06 26.10
CA MET A 143 0.34 -1.14 25.38
C MET A 143 -1.04 -0.95 24.75
N GLU A 144 -1.97 -0.30 25.44
CA GLU A 144 -3.29 0.02 24.91
C GLU A 144 -3.21 1.03 23.76
N GLU A 145 -2.32 2.02 23.85
CA GLU A 145 -2.08 2.98 22.77
C GLU A 145 -1.53 2.28 21.52
N VAL A 146 -0.54 1.38 21.68
CA VAL A 146 0.03 0.61 20.56
C VAL A 146 -1.01 -0.28 19.90
N LYS A 147 -1.83 -0.99 20.72
CA LYS A 147 -2.93 -1.82 20.21
C LYS A 147 -3.91 -1.01 19.38
N LEU A 148 -4.30 0.16 19.91
CA LEU A 148 -5.23 1.05 19.23
C LEU A 148 -4.66 1.52 17.89
N LYS A 149 -3.42 2.01 17.87
CA LYS A 149 -2.74 2.47 16.65
C LYS A 149 -2.58 1.35 15.62
N LEU A 150 -2.21 0.15 16.07
CA LEU A 150 -2.11 -1.02 15.19
C LEU A 150 -3.47 -1.38 14.57
N HIS A 151 -4.51 -1.44 15.39
CA HIS A 151 -5.86 -1.75 14.95
C HIS A 151 -6.39 -0.71 13.94
N LEU A 152 -6.21 0.59 14.22
CA LEU A 152 -6.61 1.67 13.31
C LEU A 152 -5.86 1.57 11.98
N LEU A 153 -4.55 1.30 12.01
CA LEU A 153 -3.74 1.13 10.79
C LEU A 153 -4.26 -0.04 9.94
N GLU A 154 -4.54 -1.19 10.55
CA GLU A 154 -5.07 -2.36 9.87
C GLU A 154 -6.47 -2.10 9.28
N GLU A 155 -7.34 -1.45 10.04
CA GLU A 155 -8.69 -1.10 9.62
C GLU A 155 -8.67 -0.14 8.43
N ASP A 156 -7.83 0.88 8.47
CA ASP A 156 -7.71 1.88 7.40
C ASP A 156 -7.14 1.26 6.11
N ILE A 157 -6.12 0.40 6.22
CA ILE A 157 -5.61 -0.36 5.08
C ILE A 157 -6.71 -1.25 4.48
N ALA A 158 -7.47 -1.96 5.31
CA ALA A 158 -8.56 -2.81 4.85
C ALA A 158 -9.69 -2.02 4.19
N LYS A 159 -10.07 -0.86 4.74
CA LYS A 159 -11.07 0.06 4.17
C LYS A 159 -10.65 0.56 2.78
N ILE A 160 -9.40 1.01 2.64
CA ILE A 160 -8.88 1.46 1.34
C ILE A 160 -8.92 0.31 0.35
N LYS A 161 -8.36 -0.86 0.68
CA LYS A 161 -8.35 -2.02 -0.19
C LYS A 161 -9.75 -2.42 -0.68
N LYS A 162 -10.71 -2.46 0.23
CA LYS A 162 -12.12 -2.78 -0.08
C LYS A 162 -12.75 -1.72 -0.99
N ARG A 163 -12.57 -0.44 -0.69
CA ARG A 163 -13.11 0.69 -1.47
C ARG A 163 -12.60 0.66 -2.90
N TYR A 164 -11.30 0.49 -3.09
CA TYR A 164 -10.70 0.49 -4.41
C TYR A 164 -11.00 -0.77 -5.20
N LEU A 165 -11.17 -1.92 -4.54
CA LEU A 165 -11.68 -3.13 -5.20
C LEU A 165 -13.09 -2.90 -5.80
N TYR A 166 -14.00 -2.30 -5.04
CA TYR A 166 -15.34 -2.00 -5.56
C TYR A 166 -15.32 -0.96 -6.68
N LEU A 167 -14.49 0.07 -6.57
CA LEU A 167 -14.32 1.06 -7.63
C LEU A 167 -13.81 0.43 -8.93
N MET A 168 -12.85 -0.49 -8.82
CA MET A 168 -12.30 -1.23 -9.96
C MET A 168 -13.36 -2.12 -10.62
N LEU A 169 -14.14 -2.86 -9.84
CA LEU A 169 -15.25 -3.68 -10.36
C LEU A 169 -16.31 -2.82 -11.05
N PHE A 170 -16.63 -1.65 -10.49
CA PHE A 170 -17.55 -0.70 -11.10
C PHE A 170 -17.02 -0.17 -12.44
N LEU A 171 -15.75 0.21 -12.53
CA LEU A 171 -15.12 0.66 -13.78
C LEU A 171 -15.13 -0.44 -14.85
N LEU A 172 -14.82 -1.68 -14.47
CA LEU A 172 -14.90 -2.83 -15.40
C LEU A 172 -16.32 -3.05 -15.91
N ALA A 173 -17.32 -2.99 -15.04
CA ALA A 173 -18.73 -3.15 -15.44
C ALA A 173 -19.17 -2.01 -16.38
N LEU A 174 -18.78 -0.77 -16.11
CA LEU A 174 -19.08 0.38 -16.95
C LEU A 174 -18.45 0.24 -18.34
N LEU A 175 -17.21 -0.22 -18.42
CA LEU A 175 -16.53 -0.44 -19.70
C LEU A 175 -17.16 -1.59 -20.49
N LEU A 176 -17.58 -2.69 -19.84
CA LEU A 176 -18.31 -3.77 -20.48
C LEU A 176 -19.66 -3.28 -21.06
N LEU A 177 -20.38 -2.44 -20.32
CA LEU A 177 -21.60 -1.81 -20.81
C LEU A 177 -21.33 -0.95 -22.06
N LEU A 178 -20.24 -0.18 -22.08
CA LEU A 178 -19.84 0.60 -23.25
C LEU A 178 -19.52 -0.29 -24.46
N VAL A 179 -18.82 -1.42 -24.25
CA VAL A 179 -18.55 -2.40 -25.33
C VAL A 179 -19.84 -2.97 -25.89
N THR A 180 -20.77 -3.39 -25.03
CA THR A 180 -22.07 -3.94 -25.49
C THR A 180 -22.88 -2.89 -26.24
N PHE A 181 -22.91 -1.66 -25.77
CA PHE A 181 -23.62 -0.57 -26.43
C PHE A 181 -23.02 -0.22 -27.80
N THR A 182 -21.70 -0.16 -27.93
CA THR A 182 -21.02 0.13 -29.20
C THR A 182 -21.06 -1.05 -30.20
N SER A 183 -21.26 -2.27 -29.73
CA SER A 183 -21.43 -3.44 -30.60
C SER A 183 -22.84 -3.57 -31.21
N MET A 184 -23.81 -2.82 -30.65
CA MET A 184 -25.16 -2.76 -31.26
C MET A 184 -25.12 -2.06 -32.61
N GLN A 185 -25.86 -2.61 -33.58
CA GLN A 185 -25.85 -2.25 -35.01
C GLN A 185 -25.81 -0.75 -35.28
N ASN A 186 -24.96 -0.36 -36.24
CA ASN A 186 -24.82 0.99 -36.83
C ASN A 186 -24.31 2.13 -35.90
N MET A 187 -24.12 1.93 -34.61
CA MET A 187 -23.60 2.97 -33.73
C MET A 187 -22.09 3.19 -33.91
N LYS A 188 -21.35 2.15 -34.31
CA LYS A 188 -19.90 2.20 -34.46
C LYS A 188 -19.45 3.22 -35.51
N GLU A 189 -20.12 3.29 -36.68
CA GLU A 189 -19.78 4.23 -37.76
C GLU A 189 -20.12 5.67 -37.41
N VAL A 190 -21.23 5.92 -36.71
CA VAL A 190 -21.65 7.23 -36.28
C VAL A 190 -20.71 7.79 -35.19
N PHE A 191 -20.28 6.95 -34.26
CA PHE A 191 -19.38 7.36 -33.17
C PHE A 191 -17.94 7.55 -33.64
N THR A 192 -17.41 6.70 -34.54
CA THR A 192 -16.00 6.78 -34.97
C THR A 192 -15.69 7.99 -35.86
N SER A 193 -16.70 8.58 -36.51
CA SER A 193 -16.54 9.77 -37.35
C SER A 193 -16.54 11.10 -36.58
N SER A 194 -16.94 11.11 -35.30
CA SER A 194 -17.09 12.31 -34.51
C SER A 194 -15.79 12.69 -33.76
N ILE A 195 -15.38 13.97 -33.85
CA ILE A 195 -14.24 14.51 -33.09
C ILE A 195 -14.47 14.43 -31.58
N TYR A 196 -15.72 14.49 -31.14
CA TYR A 196 -16.12 14.31 -29.72
C TYR A 196 -15.85 12.89 -29.23
N PHE A 197 -15.98 11.91 -30.11
CA PHE A 197 -15.67 10.52 -29.77
C PHE A 197 -14.16 10.30 -29.59
N MET A 198 -13.32 10.91 -30.42
CA MET A 198 -11.86 10.87 -30.24
C MET A 198 -11.42 11.51 -28.94
N ALA A 199 -12.01 12.66 -28.56
CA ALA A 199 -11.72 13.31 -27.27
C ALA A 199 -12.20 12.47 -26.09
N SER A 200 -13.39 11.87 -26.16
CA SER A 200 -13.90 10.99 -25.11
C SER A 200 -13.09 9.71 -24.97
N ALA A 201 -12.59 9.14 -26.06
CA ALA A 201 -11.70 7.98 -26.04
C ALA A 201 -10.40 8.29 -25.27
N PHE A 202 -9.79 9.44 -25.52
CA PHE A 202 -8.61 9.89 -24.79
C PHE A 202 -8.89 10.11 -23.32
N LEU A 203 -10.00 10.75 -22.96
CA LEU A 203 -10.40 10.94 -21.56
C LEU A 203 -10.66 9.62 -20.84
N LEU A 204 -11.32 8.66 -21.50
CA LEU A 204 -11.55 7.33 -20.95
C LEU A 204 -10.24 6.56 -20.73
N SER A 205 -9.22 6.77 -21.55
CA SER A 205 -7.91 6.15 -21.37
C SER A 205 -7.21 6.62 -20.08
N LEU A 206 -7.50 7.81 -19.61
CA LEU A 206 -6.94 8.37 -18.36
C LEU A 206 -7.61 7.83 -17.09
N LEU A 207 -8.73 7.09 -17.18
CA LEU A 207 -9.40 6.54 -16.00
C LEU A 207 -8.51 5.57 -15.21
N ALA A 208 -7.76 4.71 -15.90
CA ALA A 208 -6.87 3.75 -15.25
C ALA A 208 -5.74 4.45 -14.45
N PRO A 209 -4.94 5.36 -15.01
CA PRO A 209 -3.92 6.06 -14.24
C PRO A 209 -4.51 6.94 -13.13
N CYS A 210 -5.67 7.56 -13.33
CA CYS A 210 -6.37 8.32 -12.29
C CYS A 210 -6.76 7.41 -11.11
N TYR A 211 -7.29 6.22 -11.38
CA TYR A 211 -7.63 5.23 -10.38
C TYR A 211 -6.40 4.87 -9.51
N PHE A 212 -5.29 4.47 -10.13
CA PHE A 212 -4.06 4.11 -9.40
C PHE A 212 -3.45 5.29 -8.67
N PHE A 213 -3.55 6.50 -9.21
CA PHE A 213 -3.11 7.72 -8.54
C PHE A 213 -3.93 7.99 -7.27
N MET A 214 -5.25 7.88 -7.33
CA MET A 214 -6.13 8.07 -6.17
C MET A 214 -5.85 7.01 -5.09
N GLU A 215 -5.67 5.76 -5.49
CA GLU A 215 -5.32 4.67 -4.58
C GLU A 215 -3.98 4.93 -3.89
N TYR A 216 -2.94 5.30 -4.65
CA TYR A 216 -1.64 5.71 -4.12
C TYR A 216 -1.76 6.85 -3.11
N GLN A 217 -2.51 7.91 -3.42
CA GLN A 217 -2.70 9.05 -2.52
C GLN A 217 -3.40 8.64 -1.22
N SER A 218 -4.36 7.73 -1.29
CA SER A 218 -5.07 7.23 -0.11
C SER A 218 -4.12 6.46 0.83
N TYR A 219 -3.28 5.55 0.30
CA TYR A 219 -2.27 4.87 1.11
C TYR A 219 -1.22 5.81 1.67
N ARG A 220 -0.78 6.80 0.88
CA ARG A 220 0.15 7.83 1.33
C ARG A 220 -0.43 8.69 2.47
N GLY A 221 -1.72 8.97 2.43
CA GLY A 221 -2.43 9.66 3.51
C GLY A 221 -2.31 8.94 4.84
N ILE A 222 -2.53 7.61 4.86
CA ILE A 222 -2.36 6.79 6.09
C ILE A 222 -0.90 6.76 6.57
N LEU A 223 0.06 6.71 5.65
CA LEU A 223 1.47 6.67 6.03
C LEU A 223 1.90 7.95 6.75
N ASN A 224 1.32 9.10 6.36
CA ASN A 224 1.67 10.41 6.91
C ASN A 224 0.81 10.81 8.13
N ALA A 225 -0.26 10.07 8.42
CA ALA A 225 -1.08 10.22 9.63
C ALA A 225 -0.45 9.48 10.81
#